data_7e47c98797e2bf111d4809bcd4508e0c
#
_entry.id   7e47c98797e2bf111d4809bcd4508e0c
#
_cell.length_a   1.000
_cell.length_b   1.000
_cell.length_c   1.000
_cell.angle_alpha   90.00
_cell.angle_beta   90.00
_cell.angle_gamma   90.00
#
_symmetry.space_group_name_H-M   'P 1'
#
loop_
_entity.id
_entity.type
_entity.pdbx_description
1 polymer ?
#
loop_
_entity_poly.entity_id
_entity_poly.type
_entity_poly.pdbx_seq_one_letter_code
_entity_poly.pdbx_strand_id
1 'polypeptide(L)'
;VKSISEEPSKIKILYKLRNSSLLQEIRDVSFRDKFPKNFEIEELDPRCNFKNSTLRCKFGNWPAKYRENFKVVFETNDGSEIDKKSIKSIKPKLKGTSDNILLNTNFTLKNFKKVLFENEFLDLLLTTFYYTFFGTVGSIIFGILTAQMVNQKFYGRTFMRSVLLFPYVAPVVALAYTWELLLDPNSGTLNSLLLNYQIIETPINLLGQKYIEVNVLGFDFKLRLALTTVIMFEIWRYFPLAFLFILARLQAIPKELYEAADVDGASPFQKFFKITLPQITAVISILFMIRFIWNFNKFEDVFL
;
A
#
# COMPACT_ATOMS: atom_id res chain seq x y z
N VAL A 1 -20.95 -24.43 9.80
CA VAL A 1 -21.97 -24.70 8.77
C VAL A 1 -22.71 -25.97 9.15
N LYS A 2 -24.05 -25.96 9.05
CA LYS A 2 -24.95 -27.08 9.32
C LYS A 2 -25.51 -27.54 7.99
N SER A 3 -25.19 -28.78 7.56
CA SER A 3 -25.73 -29.38 6.36
C SER A 3 -26.64 -30.55 6.74
N ILE A 4 -27.79 -30.68 6.11
CA ILE A 4 -28.83 -31.68 6.41
C ILE A 4 -29.00 -32.55 5.19
N SER A 5 -28.88 -33.86 5.31
CA SER A 5 -29.24 -34.85 4.29
C SER A 5 -30.31 -35.78 4.83
N GLU A 6 -31.21 -36.28 4.00
CA GLU A 6 -32.34 -37.15 4.34
C GLU A 6 -32.22 -38.51 3.70
N GLU A 7 -32.65 -39.51 4.46
CA GLU A 7 -33.08 -40.82 4.02
C GLU A 7 -34.54 -41.00 4.49
N PRO A 8 -35.34 -41.91 3.93
CA PRO A 8 -36.82 -41.93 4.13
C PRO A 8 -37.34 -41.93 5.57
N SER A 9 -36.52 -42.27 6.56
CA SER A 9 -36.88 -42.27 8.01
C SER A 9 -35.81 -41.61 8.88
N LYS A 10 -34.71 -41.13 8.30
CA LYS A 10 -33.54 -40.68 9.06
C LYS A 10 -33.05 -39.31 8.59
N ILE A 11 -32.68 -38.45 9.54
CA ILE A 11 -32.04 -37.17 9.26
C ILE A 11 -30.59 -37.22 9.69
N LYS A 12 -29.70 -37.03 8.74
CA LYS A 12 -28.26 -36.89 8.99
C LYS A 12 -27.89 -35.41 9.01
N ILE A 13 -27.37 -34.91 10.12
CA ILE A 13 -26.90 -33.53 10.26
C ILE A 13 -25.39 -33.56 10.42
N LEU A 14 -24.70 -32.93 9.45
CA LEU A 14 -23.26 -32.73 9.49
C LEU A 14 -22.94 -31.33 9.95
N TYR A 15 -22.24 -31.23 11.05
CA TYR A 15 -21.73 -29.96 11.56
C TYR A 15 -20.27 -29.81 11.17
N LYS A 16 -19.97 -28.67 10.49
CA LYS A 16 -18.61 -28.25 10.17
C LYS A 16 -18.30 -27.01 10.98
N LEU A 17 -17.43 -27.15 11.95
CA LEU A 17 -17.02 -26.09 12.85
C LEU A 17 -15.56 -25.71 12.57
N ARG A 18 -15.19 -24.47 12.85
CA ARG A 18 -13.82 -24.00 12.61
C ARG A 18 -13.43 -22.94 13.64
N ASN A 19 -12.24 -23.06 14.18
CA ASN A 19 -11.56 -21.94 14.80
C ASN A 19 -10.97 -21.04 13.70
N SER A 20 -11.54 -19.87 13.47
CA SER A 20 -11.09 -18.91 12.43
C SER A 20 -9.89 -18.07 12.87
N SER A 21 -9.49 -18.15 14.14
CA SER A 21 -8.30 -17.45 14.61
C SER A 21 -7.04 -18.02 13.96
N LEU A 22 -6.15 -17.13 13.53
CA LEU A 22 -4.86 -17.49 12.94
C LEU A 22 -3.81 -17.85 14.00
N LEU A 23 -3.97 -17.37 15.24
CA LEU A 23 -2.92 -17.40 16.26
C LEU A 23 -3.42 -17.89 17.61
N GLN A 24 -4.75 -17.93 17.87
CA GLN A 24 -5.28 -18.19 19.20
C GLN A 24 -5.92 -19.57 19.30
N GLU A 25 -5.63 -20.21 20.42
CA GLU A 25 -6.35 -21.36 20.92
C GLU A 25 -7.66 -20.92 21.57
N ILE A 26 -8.72 -21.69 21.37
CA ILE A 26 -10.00 -21.53 22.07
C ILE A 26 -10.10 -22.70 23.07
N ARG A 27 -10.28 -22.36 24.35
CA ARG A 27 -10.38 -23.33 25.43
C ARG A 27 -11.84 -23.61 25.76
N ASP A 28 -12.10 -24.80 26.29
CA ASP A 28 -13.41 -25.25 26.78
C ASP A 28 -14.53 -25.05 25.73
N VAL A 29 -14.25 -25.47 24.49
CA VAL A 29 -15.22 -25.34 23.42
C VAL A 29 -16.43 -26.24 23.69
N SER A 30 -17.59 -25.58 23.79
CA SER A 30 -18.88 -26.23 23.99
C SER A 30 -19.86 -25.84 22.90
N PHE A 31 -20.55 -26.84 22.40
CA PHE A 31 -21.55 -26.69 21.34
C PHE A 31 -22.93 -27.00 21.89
N ARG A 32 -23.95 -26.23 21.48
CA ARG A 32 -25.34 -26.45 21.82
C ARG A 32 -26.23 -26.19 20.61
N ASP A 33 -27.09 -27.18 20.31
CA ASP A 33 -28.18 -27.02 19.34
C ASP A 33 -29.49 -27.51 19.94
N LYS A 34 -30.62 -26.95 19.53
CA LYS A 34 -31.95 -27.35 20.00
C LYS A 34 -32.70 -28.02 18.86
N PHE A 35 -33.53 -28.98 19.23
CA PHE A 35 -34.38 -29.74 18.30
C PHE A 35 -35.84 -29.76 18.79
N PRO A 36 -36.81 -30.00 17.90
CA PRO A 36 -38.19 -30.30 18.28
C PRO A 36 -38.26 -31.57 19.19
N LYS A 37 -39.37 -31.75 19.91
CA LYS A 37 -39.48 -32.78 20.95
C LYS A 37 -39.58 -34.24 20.43
N ASN A 38 -39.83 -34.45 19.13
CA ASN A 38 -40.18 -35.79 18.58
C ASN A 38 -38.99 -36.47 17.87
N PHE A 39 -37.76 -36.19 18.30
CA PHE A 39 -36.57 -36.79 17.72
C PHE A 39 -35.86 -37.73 18.71
N GLU A 40 -35.59 -38.96 18.28
CA GLU A 40 -34.67 -39.88 18.93
C GLU A 40 -33.34 -39.94 18.21
N ILE A 41 -32.28 -40.14 18.96
CA ILE A 41 -30.94 -40.22 18.39
C ILE A 41 -30.58 -41.67 18.12
N GLU A 42 -30.18 -41.93 16.88
CA GLU A 42 -29.65 -43.24 16.49
C GLU A 42 -28.10 -43.25 16.62
N GLU A 43 -27.44 -42.18 16.17
CA GLU A 43 -25.98 -42.11 16.20
C GLU A 43 -25.54 -40.76 16.76
N LEU A 44 -24.70 -40.77 17.79
CA LEU A 44 -24.21 -39.61 18.48
C LEU A 44 -22.68 -39.69 18.67
N ASP A 45 -21.98 -38.60 18.45
CA ASP A 45 -20.55 -38.47 18.78
C ASP A 45 -20.36 -38.71 20.31
N PRO A 46 -19.38 -39.51 20.75
CA PRO A 46 -19.12 -39.78 22.15
C PRO A 46 -18.93 -38.56 23.05
N ARG A 47 -18.52 -37.44 22.46
CA ARG A 47 -18.31 -36.16 23.15
C ARG A 47 -19.60 -35.35 23.33
N CYS A 48 -20.69 -35.85 22.81
CA CYS A 48 -22.00 -35.19 22.81
C CYS A 48 -22.98 -35.90 23.72
N ASN A 49 -23.93 -35.15 24.27
CA ASN A 49 -25.05 -35.63 25.05
C ASN A 49 -26.34 -34.96 24.58
N PHE A 50 -27.39 -35.75 24.44
CA PHE A 50 -28.71 -35.26 24.08
C PHE A 50 -29.68 -35.44 25.25
N LYS A 51 -30.20 -34.33 25.76
CA LYS A 51 -31.18 -34.34 26.84
C LYS A 51 -32.16 -33.19 26.66
N ASN A 52 -33.45 -33.48 26.88
CA ASN A 52 -34.52 -32.47 26.76
C ASN A 52 -34.47 -31.69 25.41
N SER A 53 -34.44 -32.43 24.30
CA SER A 53 -34.40 -31.87 22.95
C SER A 53 -33.22 -30.90 22.71
N THR A 54 -32.16 -31.04 23.48
CA THR A 54 -30.97 -30.19 23.36
C THR A 54 -29.73 -31.08 23.23
N LEU A 55 -29.04 -30.90 22.11
CA LEU A 55 -27.72 -31.46 21.86
C LEU A 55 -26.67 -30.58 22.53
N ARG A 56 -25.83 -31.21 23.35
CA ARG A 56 -24.69 -30.55 24.00
C ARG A 56 -23.43 -31.35 23.77
N CYS A 57 -22.40 -30.72 23.18
CA CYS A 57 -21.11 -31.36 22.97
C CYS A 57 -20.01 -30.57 23.69
N LYS A 58 -19.01 -31.27 24.18
CA LYS A 58 -17.80 -30.69 24.76
C LYS A 58 -16.60 -31.16 23.96
N PHE A 59 -15.91 -30.24 23.31
CA PHE A 59 -14.80 -30.58 22.41
C PHE A 59 -13.41 -30.28 22.99
N GLY A 60 -13.33 -29.66 24.18
CA GLY A 60 -12.06 -29.30 24.80
C GLY A 60 -11.40 -28.11 24.12
N ASN A 61 -10.08 -28.16 23.95
CA ASN A 61 -9.29 -27.06 23.43
C ASN A 61 -9.05 -27.18 21.93
N TRP A 62 -9.25 -26.10 21.23
CA TRP A 62 -9.06 -26.02 19.78
C TRP A 62 -7.88 -25.10 19.41
N PRO A 63 -6.80 -25.66 18.85
CA PRO A 63 -5.68 -24.84 18.38
C PRO A 63 -6.11 -23.88 17.25
N ALA A 64 -5.25 -22.94 16.92
CA ALA A 64 -5.46 -22.03 15.82
C ALA A 64 -5.73 -22.79 14.51
N LYS A 65 -6.64 -22.27 13.68
CA LYS A 65 -7.04 -22.86 12.37
C LYS A 65 -7.68 -24.27 12.46
N TYR A 66 -7.95 -24.79 13.65
CA TYR A 66 -8.54 -26.11 13.83
C TYR A 66 -9.90 -26.24 13.17
N ARG A 67 -10.17 -27.41 12.60
CA ARG A 67 -11.47 -27.76 11.98
C ARG A 67 -12.00 -29.02 12.65
N GLU A 68 -13.26 -28.98 13.02
CA GLU A 68 -13.98 -30.10 13.60
C GLU A 68 -15.20 -30.41 12.75
N ASN A 69 -15.38 -31.70 12.44
CA ASN A 69 -16.55 -32.19 11.72
C ASN A 69 -17.13 -33.32 12.55
N PHE A 70 -18.41 -33.23 12.88
CA PHE A 70 -19.12 -34.34 13.54
C PHE A 70 -20.52 -34.49 12.95
N LYS A 71 -21.03 -35.69 13.03
CA LYS A 71 -22.30 -36.14 12.47
C LYS A 71 -23.24 -36.53 13.57
N VAL A 72 -24.52 -36.22 13.42
CA VAL A 72 -25.60 -36.68 14.30
C VAL A 72 -26.71 -37.23 13.42
N VAL A 73 -27.19 -38.43 13.75
CA VAL A 73 -28.29 -39.10 13.05
C VAL A 73 -29.49 -39.15 13.96
N PHE A 74 -30.60 -38.67 13.51
CA PHE A 74 -31.90 -38.71 14.19
C PHE A 74 -32.85 -39.60 13.43
N GLU A 75 -33.70 -40.31 14.17
CA GLU A 75 -34.83 -41.10 13.66
C GLU A 75 -36.13 -40.49 14.20
N THR A 76 -37.20 -40.54 13.40
CA THR A 76 -38.52 -40.02 13.80
C THR A 76 -39.41 -41.18 14.20
N ASN A 77 -40.02 -41.09 15.40
CA ASN A 77 -40.91 -42.12 15.92
C ASN A 77 -42.28 -42.22 15.25
N ASP A 78 -42.73 -41.19 14.50
CA ASP A 78 -44.12 -41.07 14.03
C ASP A 78 -44.30 -41.01 12.51
N GLY A 79 -43.29 -41.23 11.69
CA GLY A 79 -43.43 -41.15 10.23
C GLY A 79 -43.96 -39.82 9.71
N SER A 80 -44.03 -38.79 10.54
CA SER A 80 -44.50 -37.46 10.17
C SER A 80 -43.43 -36.74 9.37
N GLU A 81 -43.86 -36.04 8.29
CA GLU A 81 -42.99 -35.19 7.48
C GLU A 81 -42.26 -34.16 8.36
N ILE A 82 -40.97 -34.23 8.30
CA ILE A 82 -40.10 -33.36 9.10
C ILE A 82 -40.03 -31.99 8.48
N ASP A 83 -40.49 -30.96 9.18
CA ASP A 83 -40.34 -29.58 8.71
C ASP A 83 -38.88 -29.13 8.78
N LYS A 84 -38.22 -29.25 7.63
CA LYS A 84 -36.83 -28.81 7.39
C LYS A 84 -36.62 -27.33 7.75
N LYS A 85 -37.64 -26.50 7.56
CA LYS A 85 -37.52 -25.07 7.82
C LYS A 85 -37.35 -24.82 9.32
N SER A 86 -38.05 -25.56 10.18
CA SER A 86 -37.89 -25.39 11.60
C SER A 86 -36.53 -25.86 12.13
N ILE A 87 -35.95 -26.95 11.61
CA ILE A 87 -34.60 -27.39 12.00
C ILE A 87 -33.52 -26.43 11.50
N LYS A 88 -33.68 -25.90 10.29
CA LYS A 88 -32.71 -24.96 9.65
C LYS A 88 -32.77 -23.55 10.29
N SER A 89 -33.94 -23.17 10.82
CA SER A 89 -34.11 -21.86 11.48
C SER A 89 -33.41 -21.76 12.82
N ILE A 90 -33.20 -22.88 13.51
CA ILE A 90 -32.54 -22.93 14.81
C ILE A 90 -31.03 -22.86 14.59
N LYS A 91 -30.44 -21.73 14.99
CA LYS A 91 -28.98 -21.51 14.87
C LYS A 91 -28.28 -22.19 16.06
N PRO A 92 -27.32 -23.07 15.81
CA PRO A 92 -26.50 -23.66 16.85
C PRO A 92 -25.66 -22.58 17.55
N LYS A 93 -25.45 -22.76 18.86
CA LYS A 93 -24.61 -21.87 19.67
C LYS A 93 -23.28 -22.56 19.98
N LEU A 94 -22.19 -21.90 19.65
CA LEU A 94 -20.85 -22.30 20.03
C LEU A 94 -20.33 -21.33 21.09
N LYS A 95 -19.76 -21.85 22.18
CA LYS A 95 -19.11 -21.08 23.25
C LYS A 95 -17.72 -21.65 23.48
N GLY A 96 -16.78 -20.81 23.76
CA GLY A 96 -15.43 -21.13 24.17
C GLY A 96 -14.78 -19.90 24.77
N THR A 97 -13.72 -20.09 25.53
CA THR A 97 -12.93 -19.00 26.11
C THR A 97 -11.62 -18.87 25.36
N SER A 98 -11.24 -17.68 25.02
CA SER A 98 -9.91 -17.35 24.47
C SER A 98 -9.31 -16.19 25.22
N ASP A 99 -7.99 -16.12 25.26
CA ASP A 99 -7.33 -14.98 25.84
C ASP A 99 -7.68 -13.72 25.03
N ASN A 100 -8.11 -12.69 25.74
CA ASN A 100 -8.40 -11.41 25.08
C ASN A 100 -7.07 -10.73 24.75
N ILE A 101 -6.78 -10.57 23.46
CA ILE A 101 -5.54 -9.92 22.99
C ILE A 101 -5.37 -8.53 23.59
N LEU A 102 -6.48 -7.80 23.77
CA LEU A 102 -6.46 -6.43 24.29
C LEU A 102 -6.15 -6.37 25.80
N LEU A 103 -6.39 -7.46 26.53
CA LEU A 103 -6.13 -7.55 27.97
C LEU A 103 -4.87 -8.36 28.30
N ASN A 104 -4.23 -8.96 27.30
CA ASN A 104 -3.01 -9.73 27.49
C ASN A 104 -1.82 -8.79 27.66
N THR A 105 -1.28 -8.73 28.89
CA THR A 105 -0.10 -7.92 29.24
C THR A 105 1.24 -8.55 28.84
N ASN A 106 1.22 -9.74 28.21
CA ASN A 106 2.45 -10.36 27.72
C ASN A 106 2.92 -9.69 26.43
N PHE A 107 3.72 -8.65 26.60
CA PHE A 107 4.35 -7.96 25.48
C PHE A 107 5.40 -8.88 24.83
N THR A 108 5.32 -9.03 23.52
CA THR A 108 6.29 -9.82 22.76
C THR A 108 6.85 -9.02 21.59
N LEU A 109 8.15 -9.11 21.39
CA LEU A 109 8.86 -8.54 20.24
C LEU A 109 8.82 -9.46 19.00
N LYS A 110 8.09 -10.58 19.08
CA LYS A 110 8.07 -11.59 18.02
C LYS A 110 7.60 -11.02 16.68
N ASN A 111 6.61 -10.13 16.69
CA ASN A 111 6.11 -9.49 15.47
C ASN A 111 7.13 -8.53 14.88
N PHE A 112 7.84 -7.77 15.73
CA PHE A 112 8.94 -6.90 15.30
C PHE A 112 10.08 -7.71 14.69
N LYS A 113 10.48 -8.81 15.36
CA LYS A 113 11.50 -9.71 14.81
C LYS A 113 11.08 -10.28 13.47
N LYS A 114 9.83 -10.71 13.33
CA LYS A 114 9.32 -11.25 12.08
C LYS A 114 9.40 -10.22 10.95
N VAL A 115 8.96 -8.99 11.18
CA VAL A 115 9.00 -7.91 10.17
C VAL A 115 10.43 -7.51 9.83
N LEU A 116 11.30 -7.32 10.83
CA LEU A 116 12.67 -6.85 10.64
C LEU A 116 13.60 -7.88 10.00
N PHE A 117 13.36 -9.18 10.22
CA PHE A 117 14.21 -10.27 9.73
C PHE A 117 13.59 -11.05 8.56
N GLU A 118 12.41 -10.68 8.08
CA GLU A 118 11.92 -11.13 6.77
C GLU A 118 12.80 -10.50 5.66
N ASN A 119 13.25 -11.30 4.71
CA ASN A 119 14.19 -10.88 3.67
C ASN A 119 13.68 -9.71 2.80
N GLU A 120 12.37 -9.47 2.77
CA GLU A 120 11.74 -8.40 1.98
C GLU A 120 11.81 -7.02 2.65
N PHE A 121 12.01 -6.95 3.98
CA PHE A 121 11.98 -5.67 4.71
C PHE A 121 13.11 -4.73 4.29
N LEU A 122 14.33 -5.23 4.15
CA LEU A 122 15.48 -4.42 3.73
C LEU A 122 15.31 -3.91 2.30
N ASP A 123 14.82 -4.74 1.37
CA ASP A 123 14.57 -4.34 -0.01
C ASP A 123 13.49 -3.26 -0.10
N LEU A 124 12.43 -3.39 0.71
CA LEU A 124 11.37 -2.40 0.81
C LEU A 124 11.92 -1.08 1.37
N LEU A 125 12.68 -1.14 2.44
CA LEU A 125 13.29 0.03 3.08
C LEU A 125 14.26 0.75 2.15
N LEU A 126 15.11 0.00 1.43
CA LEU A 126 16.03 0.56 0.43
C LEU A 126 15.26 1.20 -0.73
N THR A 127 14.20 0.58 -1.20
CA THR A 127 13.37 1.12 -2.27
C THR A 127 12.68 2.42 -1.83
N THR A 128 12.14 2.45 -0.61
CA THR A 128 11.52 3.65 -0.02
C THR A 128 12.55 4.76 0.17
N PHE A 129 13.75 4.43 0.65
CA PHE A 129 14.83 5.40 0.80
C PHE A 129 15.28 5.96 -0.55
N TYR A 130 15.44 5.09 -1.56
CA TYR A 130 15.82 5.48 -2.91
C TYR A 130 14.79 6.43 -3.53
N TYR A 131 13.51 6.06 -3.47
CA TYR A 131 12.40 6.91 -3.92
C TYR A 131 12.39 8.28 -3.23
N THR A 132 12.43 8.25 -1.88
CA THR A 132 12.37 9.45 -1.06
C THR A 132 13.54 10.40 -1.32
N PHE A 133 14.75 9.85 -1.37
CA PHE A 133 15.96 10.65 -1.55
C PHE A 133 16.03 11.28 -2.95
N PHE A 134 15.89 10.47 -3.99
CA PHE A 134 15.99 10.96 -5.37
C PHE A 134 14.81 11.85 -5.76
N GLY A 135 13.59 11.54 -5.32
CA GLY A 135 12.42 12.41 -5.52
C GLY A 135 12.56 13.76 -4.84
N THR A 136 13.06 13.77 -3.59
CA THR A 136 13.29 15.02 -2.84
C THR A 136 14.40 15.85 -3.47
N VAL A 137 15.58 15.27 -3.66
CA VAL A 137 16.75 15.99 -4.22
C VAL A 137 16.45 16.47 -5.64
N GLY A 138 15.86 15.60 -6.47
CA GLY A 138 15.50 15.94 -7.85
C GLY A 138 14.52 17.12 -7.93
N SER A 139 13.46 17.11 -7.10
CA SER A 139 12.49 18.20 -7.07
C SER A 139 13.10 19.53 -6.62
N ILE A 140 14.05 19.52 -5.69
CA ILE A 140 14.76 20.71 -5.24
C ILE A 140 15.70 21.23 -6.33
N ILE A 141 16.49 20.35 -6.96
CA ILE A 141 17.39 20.75 -8.06
C ILE A 141 16.59 21.36 -9.20
N PHE A 142 15.51 20.71 -9.62
CA PHE A 142 14.66 21.23 -10.69
C PHE A 142 13.99 22.55 -10.30
N GLY A 143 13.61 22.68 -9.02
CA GLY A 143 13.11 23.94 -8.44
C GLY A 143 14.14 25.06 -8.46
N ILE A 144 15.42 24.78 -8.15
CA ILE A 144 16.52 25.78 -8.23
C ILE A 144 16.70 26.25 -9.68
N LEU A 145 16.79 25.30 -10.62
CA LEU A 145 16.99 25.63 -12.03
C LEU A 145 15.87 26.50 -12.58
N THR A 146 14.62 26.12 -12.35
CA THR A 146 13.45 26.88 -12.80
C THR A 146 13.33 28.24 -12.09
N ALA A 147 13.66 28.32 -10.80
CA ALA A 147 13.65 29.57 -10.05
C ALA A 147 14.69 30.57 -10.62
N GLN A 148 15.89 30.10 -10.95
CA GLN A 148 16.91 30.93 -11.56
C GLN A 148 16.51 31.43 -12.95
N MET A 149 15.97 30.57 -13.80
CA MET A 149 15.50 30.94 -15.13
C MET A 149 14.43 32.05 -15.06
N VAL A 150 13.45 31.89 -14.15
CA VAL A 150 12.31 32.80 -14.04
C VAL A 150 12.60 34.01 -13.13
N ASN A 151 13.73 34.04 -12.43
CA ASN A 151 14.19 35.22 -11.67
C ASN A 151 14.67 36.32 -12.59
N GLN A 152 15.12 35.99 -13.80
CA GLN A 152 15.56 36.98 -14.79
C GLN A 152 14.37 37.80 -15.31
N LYS A 153 14.65 39.03 -15.77
CA LYS A 153 13.65 39.92 -16.39
C LYS A 153 13.48 39.54 -17.87
N PHE A 154 12.34 38.96 -18.24
CA PHE A 154 11.96 38.72 -19.63
C PHE A 154 10.46 38.87 -19.81
N TYR A 155 10.06 39.11 -21.08
CA TYR A 155 8.64 39.23 -21.45
C TYR A 155 7.94 37.89 -21.24
N GLY A 156 6.74 37.89 -20.58
CA GLY A 156 5.98 36.63 -20.27
C GLY A 156 6.38 35.91 -18.97
N ARG A 157 7.27 36.46 -18.16
CA ARG A 157 7.73 35.89 -16.90
C ARG A 157 6.55 35.48 -15.96
N THR A 158 5.52 36.32 -15.88
CA THR A 158 4.35 36.05 -15.02
C THR A 158 3.57 34.86 -15.54
N PHE A 159 3.36 34.76 -16.84
CA PHE A 159 2.70 33.58 -17.45
C PHE A 159 3.51 32.31 -17.22
N MET A 160 4.82 32.34 -17.43
CA MET A 160 5.69 31.19 -17.17
C MET A 160 5.61 30.70 -15.72
N ARG A 161 5.54 31.62 -14.74
CA ARG A 161 5.36 31.28 -13.33
C ARG A 161 4.06 30.52 -13.09
N SER A 162 2.96 30.95 -13.73
CA SER A 162 1.67 30.25 -13.60
C SER A 162 1.69 28.86 -14.23
N VAL A 163 2.31 28.71 -15.39
CA VAL A 163 2.44 27.40 -16.06
C VAL A 163 3.29 26.42 -15.23
N LEU A 164 4.39 26.90 -14.66
CA LEU A 164 5.26 26.07 -13.82
C LEU A 164 4.57 25.58 -12.53
N LEU A 165 3.50 26.23 -12.08
CA LEU A 165 2.75 25.81 -10.90
C LEU A 165 1.71 24.72 -11.19
N PHE A 166 1.35 24.52 -12.45
CA PHE A 166 0.30 23.59 -12.87
C PHE A 166 0.45 22.17 -12.31
N PRO A 167 1.64 21.53 -12.37
CA PRO A 167 1.79 20.15 -11.88
C PRO A 167 1.45 19.99 -10.39
N TYR A 168 1.68 21.02 -9.60
CA TYR A 168 1.44 20.99 -8.17
C TYR A 168 -0.02 21.20 -7.79
N VAL A 169 -0.74 22.04 -8.55
CA VAL A 169 -2.13 22.40 -8.26
C VAL A 169 -3.12 21.39 -8.80
N ALA A 170 -2.78 20.69 -9.88
CA ALA A 170 -3.67 19.71 -10.49
C ALA A 170 -3.92 18.49 -9.60
N PRO A 171 -5.13 17.87 -9.66
CA PRO A 171 -5.45 16.66 -8.89
C PRO A 171 -4.51 15.52 -9.23
N VAL A 172 -3.92 14.89 -8.19
CA VAL A 172 -2.91 13.84 -8.35
C VAL A 172 -3.40 12.65 -9.18
N VAL A 173 -4.64 12.20 -8.92
CA VAL A 173 -5.23 11.05 -9.62
C VAL A 173 -5.37 11.33 -11.11
N ALA A 174 -5.81 12.54 -11.49
CA ALA A 174 -5.91 12.92 -12.91
C ALA A 174 -4.54 12.97 -13.59
N LEU A 175 -3.52 13.48 -12.90
CA LEU A 175 -2.16 13.52 -13.43
C LEU A 175 -1.57 12.10 -13.57
N ALA A 176 -1.80 11.22 -12.58
CA ALA A 176 -1.34 9.84 -12.61
C ALA A 176 -1.91 9.09 -13.83
N TYR A 177 -3.23 9.13 -14.03
CA TYR A 177 -3.84 8.53 -15.21
C TYR A 177 -3.36 9.15 -16.53
N THR A 178 -3.11 10.45 -16.55
CA THR A 178 -2.55 11.11 -17.75
C THR A 178 -1.15 10.56 -18.06
N TRP A 179 -0.31 10.38 -17.04
CA TRP A 179 1.02 9.80 -17.21
C TRP A 179 0.94 8.33 -17.62
N GLU A 180 0.05 7.55 -17.03
CA GLU A 180 -0.18 6.16 -17.40
C GLU A 180 -0.54 6.05 -18.89
N LEU A 181 -1.48 6.88 -19.39
CA LEU A 181 -1.86 6.92 -20.80
C LEU A 181 -0.71 7.37 -21.70
N LEU A 182 0.07 8.38 -21.29
CA LEU A 182 1.20 8.87 -22.10
C LEU A 182 2.34 7.86 -22.20
N LEU A 183 2.52 7.04 -21.15
CA LEU A 183 3.60 6.07 -21.01
C LEU A 183 3.19 4.64 -21.41
N ASP A 184 1.92 4.44 -21.83
CA ASP A 184 1.46 3.12 -22.27
C ASP A 184 2.33 2.59 -23.41
N PRO A 185 2.80 1.33 -23.33
CA PRO A 185 3.74 0.79 -24.30
C PRO A 185 3.16 0.70 -25.72
N ASN A 186 1.86 0.46 -25.86
CA ASN A 186 1.22 0.20 -27.16
C ASN A 186 0.55 1.45 -27.77
N SER A 187 -0.12 2.23 -26.95
CA SER A 187 -0.94 3.37 -27.38
C SER A 187 -0.39 4.73 -26.92
N GLY A 188 0.64 4.72 -26.08
CA GLY A 188 1.19 5.94 -25.48
C GLY A 188 1.95 6.81 -26.46
N THR A 189 1.77 8.13 -26.31
CA THR A 189 2.41 9.13 -27.18
C THR A 189 3.92 9.09 -27.10
N LEU A 190 4.50 8.79 -25.91
CA LEU A 190 5.94 8.78 -25.72
C LEU A 190 6.62 7.69 -26.57
N ASN A 191 6.15 6.45 -26.49
CA ASN A 191 6.70 5.35 -27.32
C ASN A 191 6.51 5.64 -28.82
N SER A 192 5.34 6.14 -29.20
CA SER A 192 5.08 6.51 -30.60
C SER A 192 6.06 7.55 -31.14
N LEU A 193 6.39 8.58 -30.35
CA LEU A 193 7.38 9.59 -30.71
C LEU A 193 8.79 9.00 -30.79
N LEU A 194 9.20 8.22 -29.79
CA LEU A 194 10.55 7.62 -29.75
C LEU A 194 10.78 6.63 -30.91
N LEU A 195 9.76 5.87 -31.29
CA LEU A 195 9.80 4.98 -32.48
C LEU A 195 9.87 5.79 -33.79
N ASN A 196 9.03 6.83 -33.93
CA ASN A 196 9.00 7.66 -35.11
C ASN A 196 10.34 8.37 -35.37
N TYR A 197 11.01 8.82 -34.30
CA TYR A 197 12.34 9.44 -34.39
C TYR A 197 13.49 8.41 -34.43
N GLN A 198 13.17 7.10 -34.47
CA GLN A 198 14.16 6.01 -34.51
C GLN A 198 15.14 6.03 -33.30
N ILE A 199 14.68 6.56 -32.16
CA ILE A 199 15.48 6.60 -30.91
C ILE A 199 15.47 5.22 -30.25
N ILE A 200 14.38 4.48 -30.40
CA ILE A 200 14.19 3.12 -29.92
C ILE A 200 13.67 2.24 -31.06
N GLU A 201 14.01 0.94 -31.03
CA GLU A 201 13.58 -0.04 -32.04
C GLU A 201 12.29 -0.76 -31.62
N THR A 202 12.07 -0.90 -30.32
CA THR A 202 10.91 -1.58 -29.76
C THR A 202 10.26 -0.73 -28.65
N PRO A 203 8.93 -0.83 -28.45
CA PRO A 203 8.26 -0.11 -27.38
C PRO A 203 8.79 -0.51 -26.00
N ILE A 204 9.01 0.46 -25.14
CA ILE A 204 9.49 0.25 -23.77
C ILE A 204 8.31 0.33 -22.80
N ASN A 205 8.11 -0.69 -21.97
CA ASN A 205 7.12 -0.66 -20.90
C ASN A 205 7.71 0.01 -19.66
N LEU A 206 7.58 1.35 -19.57
CA LEU A 206 8.19 2.18 -18.54
C LEU A 206 7.65 1.91 -17.13
N LEU A 207 6.38 1.54 -16.99
CA LEU A 207 5.73 1.27 -15.70
C LEU A 207 5.70 -0.21 -15.34
N GLY A 208 5.66 -1.10 -16.34
CA GLY A 208 5.57 -2.55 -16.11
C GLY A 208 6.91 -3.27 -16.04
N GLN A 209 8.00 -2.68 -16.59
CA GLN A 209 9.30 -3.32 -16.62
C GLN A 209 10.11 -2.98 -15.38
N LYS A 210 10.47 -4.01 -14.59
CA LYS A 210 11.18 -3.82 -13.31
C LYS A 210 12.60 -3.31 -13.51
N TYR A 211 13.33 -3.86 -14.49
CA TYR A 211 14.73 -3.50 -14.77
C TYR A 211 14.96 -3.35 -16.27
N ILE A 212 15.82 -2.41 -16.62
CA ILE A 212 16.44 -2.29 -17.94
C ILE A 212 17.96 -2.30 -17.78
N GLU A 213 18.65 -3.00 -18.67
CA GLU A 213 20.10 -2.97 -18.72
C GLU A 213 20.52 -1.83 -19.67
N VAL A 214 21.23 -0.88 -19.13
CA VAL A 214 21.74 0.29 -19.89
C VAL A 214 23.26 0.23 -19.87
N ASN A 215 23.86 0.15 -21.06
CA ASN A 215 25.30 0.25 -21.20
C ASN A 215 25.69 1.73 -21.32
N VAL A 216 26.43 2.23 -20.33
CA VAL A 216 26.95 3.61 -20.34
C VAL A 216 28.48 3.53 -20.25
N LEU A 217 29.16 3.99 -21.28
CA LEU A 217 30.64 4.01 -21.33
C LEU A 217 31.31 2.65 -21.10
N GLY A 218 30.64 1.55 -21.50
CA GLY A 218 31.16 0.18 -21.34
C GLY A 218 30.84 -0.48 -20.00
N PHE A 219 30.05 0.18 -19.14
CA PHE A 219 29.54 -0.38 -17.89
C PHE A 219 28.06 -0.71 -18.03
N ASP A 220 27.67 -1.95 -17.68
CA ASP A 220 26.28 -2.38 -17.68
C ASP A 220 25.61 -2.03 -16.33
N PHE A 221 24.68 -1.11 -16.38
CA PHE A 221 23.89 -0.72 -15.21
C PHE A 221 22.49 -1.30 -15.31
N LYS A 222 22.06 -1.97 -14.22
CA LYS A 222 20.65 -2.39 -14.05
C LYS A 222 19.85 -1.25 -13.44
N LEU A 223 19.12 -0.50 -14.28
CA LEU A 223 18.25 0.57 -13.83
C LEU A 223 16.88 -0.01 -13.45
N ARG A 224 16.36 0.37 -12.28
CA ARG A 224 14.96 0.06 -11.87
C ARG A 224 14.01 0.97 -12.62
N LEU A 225 13.57 0.55 -13.81
CA LEU A 225 12.89 1.42 -14.77
C LEU A 225 11.57 1.96 -14.21
N ALA A 226 10.67 1.10 -13.72
CA ALA A 226 9.40 1.52 -13.16
C ALA A 226 9.59 2.49 -11.98
N LEU A 227 10.49 2.19 -11.05
CA LEU A 227 10.80 3.06 -9.92
C LEU A 227 11.34 4.43 -10.37
N THR A 228 12.23 4.45 -11.36
CA THR A 228 12.79 5.69 -11.92
C THR A 228 11.71 6.54 -12.57
N THR A 229 10.78 5.91 -13.29
CA THR A 229 9.64 6.60 -13.92
C THR A 229 8.74 7.25 -12.87
N VAL A 230 8.42 6.55 -11.78
CA VAL A 230 7.64 7.10 -10.67
C VAL A 230 8.40 8.26 -9.98
N ILE A 231 9.72 8.14 -9.81
CA ILE A 231 10.56 9.24 -9.27
C ILE A 231 10.54 10.46 -10.20
N MET A 232 10.57 10.27 -11.52
CA MET A 232 10.47 11.39 -12.46
C MET A 232 9.12 12.10 -12.39
N PHE A 233 8.02 11.34 -12.26
CA PHE A 233 6.70 11.91 -11.99
C PHE A 233 6.69 12.73 -10.69
N GLU A 234 7.26 12.19 -9.62
CA GLU A 234 7.37 12.85 -8.31
C GLU A 234 8.16 14.17 -8.41
N ILE A 235 9.31 14.15 -9.09
CA ILE A 235 10.13 15.34 -9.33
C ILE A 235 9.32 16.40 -10.07
N TRP A 236 8.68 16.02 -11.18
CA TRP A 236 7.90 16.92 -12.01
C TRP A 236 6.70 17.51 -11.27
N ARG A 237 6.03 16.71 -10.44
CA ARG A 237 4.86 17.17 -9.69
C ARG A 237 5.21 18.16 -8.58
N TYR A 238 6.34 17.97 -7.93
CA TYR A 238 6.68 18.72 -6.72
C TYR A 238 7.78 19.76 -6.83
N PHE A 239 8.48 19.84 -7.96
CA PHE A 239 9.44 20.94 -8.15
C PHE A 239 8.80 22.34 -8.01
N PRO A 240 7.50 22.56 -8.33
CA PRO A 240 6.93 23.90 -8.20
C PRO A 240 6.90 24.42 -6.76
N LEU A 241 6.76 23.54 -5.79
CA LEU A 241 6.87 23.91 -4.37
C LEU A 241 8.27 24.45 -4.07
N ALA A 242 9.31 23.72 -4.45
CA ALA A 242 10.69 24.17 -4.28
C ALA A 242 10.97 25.45 -5.07
N PHE A 243 10.48 25.52 -6.31
CA PHE A 243 10.55 26.70 -7.17
C PHE A 243 10.01 27.97 -6.47
N LEU A 244 8.83 27.91 -5.87
CA LEU A 244 8.22 29.09 -5.20
C LEU A 244 9.07 29.60 -4.04
N PHE A 245 9.47 28.72 -3.13
CA PHE A 245 10.25 29.10 -1.95
C PHE A 245 11.64 29.62 -2.32
N ILE A 246 12.29 28.95 -3.28
CA ILE A 246 13.61 29.36 -3.75
C ILE A 246 13.52 30.69 -4.50
N LEU A 247 12.51 30.87 -5.37
CA LEU A 247 12.31 32.12 -6.09
C LEU A 247 12.07 33.30 -5.13
N ALA A 248 11.25 33.10 -4.09
CA ALA A 248 11.03 34.13 -3.08
C ALA A 248 12.34 34.53 -2.37
N ARG A 249 13.19 33.54 -2.04
CA ARG A 249 14.49 33.82 -1.43
C ARG A 249 15.47 34.49 -2.39
N LEU A 250 15.51 34.06 -3.66
CA LEU A 250 16.34 34.69 -4.68
C LEU A 250 16.01 36.17 -4.86
N GLN A 251 14.73 36.53 -4.77
CA GLN A 251 14.28 37.92 -4.89
C GLN A 251 14.63 38.79 -3.68
N ALA A 252 14.90 38.17 -2.55
CA ALA A 252 15.31 38.84 -1.31
C ALA A 252 16.83 39.06 -1.20
N ILE A 253 17.62 38.52 -2.14
CA ILE A 253 19.08 38.74 -2.15
C ILE A 253 19.36 40.17 -2.68
N PRO A 254 20.14 40.98 -1.93
CA PRO A 254 20.51 42.32 -2.39
C PRO A 254 21.25 42.29 -3.73
N LYS A 255 20.87 43.15 -4.64
CA LYS A 255 21.48 43.23 -5.99
C LYS A 255 22.92 43.71 -5.98
N GLU A 256 23.23 44.50 -4.99
CA GLU A 256 24.56 45.08 -4.78
C GLU A 256 25.65 43.99 -4.64
N LEU A 257 25.28 42.82 -4.12
CA LEU A 257 26.21 41.67 -4.01
C LEU A 257 26.59 41.14 -5.42
N TYR A 258 25.65 41.14 -6.36
CA TYR A 258 25.89 40.68 -7.72
C TYR A 258 26.63 41.76 -8.51
N GLU A 259 26.30 43.03 -8.32
CA GLU A 259 26.96 44.16 -8.96
C GLU A 259 28.42 44.27 -8.53
N ALA A 260 28.72 44.14 -7.25
CA ALA A 260 30.09 44.09 -6.75
C ALA A 260 30.87 42.88 -7.35
N ALA A 261 30.24 41.72 -7.42
CA ALA A 261 30.87 40.54 -8.04
C ALA A 261 31.09 40.72 -9.56
N ASP A 262 30.26 41.52 -10.23
CA ASP A 262 30.47 41.86 -11.64
C ASP A 262 31.70 42.77 -11.82
N VAL A 263 31.89 43.75 -10.94
CA VAL A 263 33.07 44.61 -10.93
C VAL A 263 34.35 43.79 -10.67
N ASP A 264 34.27 42.78 -9.80
CA ASP A 264 35.38 41.86 -9.52
C ASP A 264 35.61 40.83 -10.65
N GLY A 265 34.84 40.86 -11.74
CA GLY A 265 34.96 39.94 -12.87
C GLY A 265 34.53 38.53 -12.59
N ALA A 266 33.65 38.29 -11.60
CA ALA A 266 33.17 36.98 -11.25
C ALA A 266 32.28 36.36 -12.34
N SER A 267 32.58 35.12 -12.76
CA SER A 267 31.79 34.37 -13.71
C SER A 267 30.40 34.03 -13.17
N PRO A 268 29.40 33.74 -14.03
CA PRO A 268 28.07 33.31 -13.57
C PRO A 268 28.10 32.07 -12.60
N PHE A 269 28.99 31.12 -12.85
CA PHE A 269 29.23 29.99 -11.98
C PHE A 269 29.75 30.38 -10.59
N GLN A 270 30.71 31.32 -10.56
CA GLN A 270 31.25 31.84 -9.30
C GLN A 270 30.17 32.56 -8.50
N LYS A 271 29.35 33.42 -9.15
CA LYS A 271 28.22 34.06 -8.49
C LYS A 271 27.21 33.06 -7.95
N PHE A 272 26.91 32.00 -8.70
CA PHE A 272 26.00 30.96 -8.25
C PHE A 272 26.54 30.30 -6.98
N PHE A 273 27.73 29.77 -7.00
CA PHE A 273 28.27 28.98 -5.88
C PHE A 273 28.70 29.83 -4.70
N LYS A 274 29.19 31.07 -4.90
CA LYS A 274 29.72 31.92 -3.82
C LYS A 274 28.67 32.90 -3.24
N ILE A 275 27.65 33.27 -3.99
CA ILE A 275 26.63 34.23 -3.55
C ILE A 275 25.27 33.53 -3.44
N THR A 276 24.77 33.02 -4.56
CA THR A 276 23.38 32.51 -4.64
C THR A 276 23.17 31.29 -3.73
N LEU A 277 23.95 30.24 -3.91
CA LEU A 277 23.78 28.97 -3.22
C LEU A 277 23.88 29.11 -1.68
N PRO A 278 24.86 29.82 -1.11
CA PRO A 278 24.90 30.03 0.34
C PRO A 278 23.67 30.75 0.89
N GLN A 279 23.16 31.74 0.15
CA GLN A 279 21.98 32.52 0.55
C GLN A 279 20.67 31.71 0.53
N ILE A 280 20.53 30.70 -0.33
CA ILE A 280 19.34 29.85 -0.43
C ILE A 280 19.46 28.56 0.38
N THR A 281 20.64 28.24 0.95
CA THR A 281 20.90 26.96 1.64
C THR A 281 19.93 26.71 2.80
N ALA A 282 19.61 27.73 3.60
CA ALA A 282 18.65 27.59 4.69
C ALA A 282 17.25 27.13 4.18
N VAL A 283 16.79 27.72 3.07
CA VAL A 283 15.51 27.34 2.46
C VAL A 283 15.58 25.94 1.87
N ILE A 284 16.70 25.58 1.22
CA ILE A 284 16.92 24.22 0.69
C ILE A 284 16.88 23.19 1.83
N SER A 285 17.51 23.48 2.96
CA SER A 285 17.53 22.55 4.12
C SER A 285 16.14 22.31 4.69
N ILE A 286 15.34 23.35 4.83
CA ILE A 286 13.95 23.25 5.30
C ILE A 286 13.10 22.47 4.29
N LEU A 287 13.21 22.80 3.01
CA LEU A 287 12.51 22.09 1.94
C LEU A 287 12.88 20.62 1.88
N PHE A 288 14.18 20.30 2.03
CA PHE A 288 14.65 18.93 2.06
C PHE A 288 14.02 18.15 3.23
N MET A 289 14.04 18.70 4.44
CA MET A 289 13.46 18.04 5.61
C MET A 289 11.96 17.79 5.43
N ILE A 290 11.20 18.80 5.03
CA ILE A 290 9.73 18.70 4.83
C ILE A 290 9.43 17.68 3.75
N ARG A 291 10.08 17.78 2.60
CA ARG A 291 9.85 16.88 1.47
C ARG A 291 10.28 15.46 1.76
N PHE A 292 11.40 15.28 2.45
CA PHE A 292 11.89 13.97 2.85
C PHE A 292 10.88 13.26 3.77
N ILE A 293 10.36 13.97 4.77
CA ILE A 293 9.34 13.41 5.69
C ILE A 293 8.04 13.08 4.93
N TRP A 294 7.58 13.99 4.06
CA TRP A 294 6.36 13.76 3.29
C TRP A 294 6.50 12.57 2.35
N ASN A 295 7.59 12.49 1.58
CA ASN A 295 7.82 11.38 0.66
C ASN A 295 7.98 10.04 1.39
N PHE A 296 8.60 10.03 2.57
CA PHE A 296 8.76 8.80 3.35
C PHE A 296 7.41 8.24 3.84
N ASN A 297 6.45 9.11 4.14
CA ASN A 297 5.12 8.73 4.63
C ASN A 297 4.06 8.66 3.52
N LYS A 298 4.46 8.83 2.27
CA LYS A 298 3.54 8.99 1.16
C LYS A 298 2.99 7.66 0.66
N PHE A 299 1.68 7.63 0.45
CA PHE A 299 0.97 6.48 -0.10
C PHE A 299 0.30 6.79 -1.45
N GLU A 300 0.09 8.08 -1.75
CA GLU A 300 -0.74 8.53 -2.87
C GLU A 300 -0.18 8.20 -4.27
N ASP A 301 1.15 8.19 -4.44
CA ASP A 301 1.79 7.94 -5.73
C ASP A 301 1.96 6.43 -6.05
N VAL A 302 1.56 5.55 -5.13
CA VAL A 302 1.58 4.08 -5.33
C VAL A 302 0.51 3.65 -6.35
N PHE A 303 -0.40 4.54 -6.74
CA PHE A 303 -1.43 4.27 -7.74
C PHE A 303 -0.96 4.44 -9.21
N LEU A 304 0.28 4.80 -9.43
CA LEU A 304 0.96 4.74 -10.72
C LEU A 304 1.57 3.34 -10.90
#